data_0c13ae32e190e173ecf681184ff4a909
#
_entry.id   0c13ae32e190e173ecf681184ff4a909
#
_cell.length_a   1.000
_cell.length_b   1.000
_cell.length_c   1.000
_cell.angle_alpha   90.00
_cell.angle_beta   90.00
_cell.angle_gamma   90.00
#
_symmetry.space_group_name_H-M   'P 1'
#
loop_
_entity.id
_entity.type
_entity.pdbx_description
1 polymer ?
#
loop_
_entity_poly.entity_id
_entity_poly.type
_entity_poly.pdbx_seq_one_letter_code
_entity_poly.pdbx_strand_id
1 'polypeptide(L)'
;NHMRFHSFCPPEAAFAAADRVGFYLQPEGPSWPNHGSSLGNGEPIDDYLWAEAERMVKAYGNHPSFCMMAIGNEPRGNWVEWVSKFVDYWKEHDTRRVYTGASVGGGWQWQPKSQYHVKAGARGLEWARQQPNSMDDFSDNRFILQAGTTPYVSHETGQWCGFPHFNERRK
;
A
#
# COMPACT_ATOMS: atom_id res chain seq x y z
N ASN A 1 7.83 12.88 -0.20
CA ASN A 1 8.42 12.45 -1.49
C ASN A 1 8.17 10.97 -1.82
N HIS A 2 7.12 10.39 -1.29
CA HIS A 2 6.67 9.02 -1.53
C HIS A 2 5.22 9.03 -1.97
N MET A 3 4.88 8.24 -2.99
CA MET A 3 3.52 8.10 -3.52
C MET A 3 3.16 6.63 -3.65
N ARG A 4 2.04 6.26 -3.05
CA ARG A 4 1.41 4.96 -3.20
C ARG A 4 0.33 5.02 -4.28
N PHE A 5 0.28 4.01 -5.14
CA PHE A 5 -0.76 3.84 -6.14
C PHE A 5 -1.71 2.74 -5.69
N HIS A 6 -2.86 3.15 -5.19
CA HIS A 6 -3.84 2.24 -4.61
C HIS A 6 -4.39 1.26 -5.65
N SER A 7 -3.93 0.01 -5.56
CA SER A 7 -4.37 -1.11 -6.38
C SER A 7 -4.16 -0.96 -7.89
N PHE A 8 -3.12 -0.23 -8.30
CA PHE A 8 -2.72 -0.20 -9.71
C PHE A 8 -1.25 0.16 -9.90
N CYS A 9 -0.73 -0.18 -11.07
CA CYS A 9 0.59 0.27 -11.53
C CYS A 9 0.42 1.49 -12.45
N PRO A 10 1.08 2.62 -12.18
CA PRO A 10 1.01 3.78 -13.04
C PRO A 10 1.72 3.55 -14.39
N PRO A 11 1.43 4.37 -15.41
CA PRO A 11 2.13 4.28 -16.70
C PRO A 11 3.59 4.72 -16.58
N GLU A 12 4.41 4.34 -17.56
CA GLU A 12 5.84 4.69 -17.64
C GLU A 12 6.13 6.18 -17.43
N ALA A 13 5.26 7.05 -17.94
CA ALA A 13 5.41 8.49 -17.78
C ALA A 13 5.45 8.95 -16.31
N ALA A 14 4.77 8.24 -15.41
CA ALA A 14 4.80 8.55 -13.98
C ALA A 14 6.17 8.16 -13.38
N PHE A 15 6.71 7.00 -13.75
CA PHE A 15 8.05 6.61 -13.34
C PHE A 15 9.12 7.57 -13.85
N ALA A 16 9.07 7.93 -15.13
CA ALA A 16 10.00 8.87 -15.74
C ALA A 16 9.94 10.26 -15.08
N ALA A 17 8.75 10.72 -14.72
CA ALA A 17 8.58 11.99 -14.00
C ALA A 17 9.14 11.90 -12.58
N ALA A 18 8.85 10.81 -11.88
CA ALA A 18 9.32 10.58 -10.52
C ALA A 18 10.85 10.46 -10.45
N ASP A 19 11.48 9.79 -11.42
CA ASP A 19 12.94 9.70 -11.53
C ASP A 19 13.59 11.07 -11.63
N ARG A 20 13.00 12.00 -12.41
CA ARG A 20 13.51 13.35 -12.62
C ARG A 20 13.44 14.22 -11.36
N VAL A 21 12.43 14.02 -10.54
CA VAL A 21 12.21 14.86 -9.35
C VAL A 21 12.65 14.18 -8.05
N GLY A 22 13.17 12.96 -8.12
CA GLY A 22 13.61 12.19 -6.94
C GLY A 22 12.45 11.76 -6.05
N PHE A 23 11.34 11.30 -6.66
CA PHE A 23 10.16 10.85 -5.93
C PHE A 23 10.13 9.32 -5.84
N TYR A 24 9.73 8.77 -4.71
CA TYR A 24 9.67 7.33 -4.49
C TYR A 24 8.27 6.81 -4.77
N LEU A 25 8.18 5.74 -5.56
CA LEU A 25 6.91 5.15 -5.95
C LEU A 25 6.71 3.76 -5.34
N GLN A 26 5.47 3.54 -4.90
CA GLN A 26 4.94 2.24 -4.52
C GLN A 26 3.76 1.89 -5.44
N PRO A 27 4.00 1.28 -6.60
CA PRO A 27 2.93 0.65 -7.34
C PRO A 27 2.38 -0.57 -6.60
N GLU A 28 1.12 -0.86 -6.84
CA GLU A 28 0.45 -2.04 -6.30
C GLU A 28 -0.09 -2.92 -7.42
N GLY A 29 -0.16 -4.21 -7.16
CA GLY A 29 -0.93 -5.12 -8.01
C GLY A 29 -2.40 -4.74 -8.00
N PRO A 30 -3.15 -5.01 -9.10
CA PRO A 30 -4.54 -4.58 -9.26
C PRO A 30 -5.50 -5.45 -8.45
N SER A 31 -5.33 -5.47 -7.15
CA SER A 31 -6.16 -6.19 -6.20
C SER A 31 -6.65 -5.28 -5.10
N TRP A 32 -7.90 -4.88 -5.22
CA TRP A 32 -8.67 -4.30 -4.13
C TRP A 32 -10.05 -4.91 -4.14
N PRO A 33 -10.27 -5.83 -3.25
CA PRO A 33 -11.50 -6.57 -3.30
C PRO A 33 -12.71 -5.76 -2.92
N ASN A 34 -12.60 -4.56 -2.38
CA ASN A 34 -13.72 -3.86 -1.77
C ASN A 34 -15.00 -4.73 -1.76
N HIS A 35 -14.93 -5.86 -1.11
CA HIS A 35 -15.91 -6.93 -1.04
C HIS A 35 -15.56 -8.28 -1.70
N GLY A 36 -14.29 -8.56 -2.12
CA GLY A 36 -14.19 -9.90 -2.57
C GLY A 36 -12.98 -10.54 -3.20
N SER A 37 -11.84 -9.91 -3.39
CA SER A 37 -10.71 -10.74 -3.81
C SER A 37 -10.15 -11.49 -2.61
N SER A 38 -10.48 -12.77 -2.55
CA SER A 38 -9.83 -13.69 -1.64
C SER A 38 -8.54 -14.17 -2.31
N LEU A 39 -7.42 -14.06 -1.62
CA LEU A 39 -6.13 -14.56 -2.07
C LEU A 39 -5.77 -15.85 -1.30
N GLY A 40 -4.97 -16.68 -1.93
CA GLY A 40 -4.47 -17.91 -1.30
C GLY A 40 -5.51 -19.04 -1.22
N ASN A 41 -6.56 -18.97 -2.01
CA ASN A 41 -7.61 -19.99 -2.08
C ASN A 41 -7.55 -20.81 -3.37
N GLY A 42 -6.54 -20.59 -4.22
CA GLY A 42 -6.41 -21.27 -5.51
C GLY A 42 -7.32 -20.72 -6.60
N GLU A 43 -7.82 -19.51 -6.41
CA GLU A 43 -8.61 -18.81 -7.43
C GLU A 43 -7.71 -18.22 -8.52
N PRO A 44 -8.21 -18.02 -9.76
CA PRO A 44 -7.40 -17.48 -10.86
C PRO A 44 -6.72 -16.14 -10.57
N ILE A 45 -7.22 -15.37 -9.62
CA ILE A 45 -6.62 -14.11 -9.21
C ILE A 45 -5.23 -14.31 -8.59
N ASP A 46 -4.97 -15.43 -7.94
CA ASP A 46 -3.68 -15.74 -7.33
C ASP A 46 -2.58 -15.80 -8.40
N ASP A 47 -2.80 -16.55 -9.47
CA ASP A 47 -1.87 -16.66 -10.59
C ASP A 47 -1.76 -15.34 -11.38
N TYR A 48 -2.89 -14.68 -11.57
CA TYR A 48 -2.92 -13.39 -12.27
C TYR A 48 -2.05 -12.34 -11.59
N LEU A 49 -2.19 -12.17 -10.28
CA LEU A 49 -1.42 -11.17 -9.53
C LEU A 49 0.06 -11.48 -9.52
N TRP A 50 0.42 -12.76 -9.48
CA TRP A 50 1.80 -13.18 -9.58
C TRP A 50 2.41 -12.78 -10.93
N ALA A 51 1.74 -13.16 -12.02
CA ALA A 51 2.16 -12.80 -13.36
C ALA A 51 2.17 -11.28 -13.60
N GLU A 52 1.24 -10.53 -12.98
CA GLU A 52 1.22 -9.08 -13.07
C GLU A 52 2.41 -8.44 -12.37
N ALA A 53 2.79 -8.92 -11.20
CA ALA A 53 3.99 -8.48 -10.51
C ALA A 53 5.25 -8.67 -11.37
N GLU A 54 5.39 -9.82 -12.02
CA GLU A 54 6.48 -10.09 -12.95
C GLU A 54 6.49 -9.09 -14.13
N ARG A 55 5.31 -8.82 -14.71
CA ARG A 55 5.18 -7.82 -15.79
C ARG A 55 5.59 -6.42 -15.34
N MET A 56 5.14 -5.99 -14.14
CA MET A 56 5.50 -4.70 -13.56
C MET A 56 7.00 -4.57 -13.36
N VAL A 57 7.64 -5.56 -12.76
CA VAL A 57 9.08 -5.56 -12.53
C VAL A 57 9.87 -5.63 -13.84
N LYS A 58 9.41 -6.40 -14.81
CA LYS A 58 10.03 -6.47 -16.12
C LYS A 58 9.93 -5.15 -16.90
N ALA A 59 8.78 -4.50 -16.86
CA ALA A 59 8.54 -3.26 -17.60
C ALA A 59 9.23 -2.05 -16.96
N TYR A 60 9.13 -1.92 -15.63
CA TYR A 60 9.47 -0.69 -14.92
C TYR A 60 10.61 -0.86 -13.89
N GLY A 61 11.13 -2.06 -13.71
CA GLY A 61 12.10 -2.38 -12.67
C GLY A 61 13.44 -1.64 -12.76
N ASN A 62 13.75 -0.98 -13.88
CA ASN A 62 14.96 -0.18 -14.05
C ASN A 62 14.76 1.31 -13.66
N HIS A 63 13.54 1.73 -13.35
CA HIS A 63 13.30 3.07 -12.84
C HIS A 63 13.77 3.19 -11.38
N PRO A 64 14.68 4.11 -11.04
CA PRO A 64 15.12 4.30 -9.66
C PRO A 64 14.02 4.76 -8.71
N SER A 65 12.96 5.37 -9.23
CA SER A 65 11.78 5.72 -8.45
C SER A 65 10.94 4.49 -8.01
N PHE A 66 11.04 3.36 -8.72
CA PHE A 66 10.35 2.13 -8.36
C PHE A 66 11.09 1.38 -7.26
N CYS A 67 10.98 1.84 -6.04
CA CYS A 67 11.74 1.30 -4.90
C CYS A 67 10.89 0.54 -3.88
N MET A 68 9.57 0.53 -4.01
CA MET A 68 8.62 -0.11 -3.10
C MET A 68 7.53 -0.83 -3.90
N MET A 69 7.05 -1.99 -3.43
CA MET A 69 5.99 -2.74 -4.09
C MET A 69 5.11 -3.49 -3.10
N ALA A 70 3.81 -3.49 -3.39
CA ALA A 70 2.82 -4.31 -2.71
C ALA A 70 1.95 -5.04 -3.75
N ILE A 71 1.32 -6.16 -3.35
CA ILE A 71 0.48 -6.91 -4.28
C ILE A 71 -0.93 -6.34 -4.43
N GLY A 72 -1.36 -5.47 -3.54
CA GLY A 72 -2.67 -4.86 -3.60
C GLY A 72 -3.11 -4.25 -2.28
N ASN A 73 -4.40 -4.05 -2.12
CA ASN A 73 -5.01 -3.42 -0.97
C ASN A 73 -6.04 -4.33 -0.30
N GLU A 74 -6.00 -4.41 1.02
CA GLU A 74 -7.02 -5.02 1.89
C GLU A 74 -7.52 -6.41 1.45
N PRO A 75 -6.63 -7.37 1.17
CA PRO A 75 -7.02 -8.70 0.70
C PRO A 75 -7.79 -9.50 1.76
N ARG A 76 -8.50 -10.53 1.31
CA ARG A 76 -9.24 -11.50 2.12
C ARG A 76 -8.78 -12.93 1.83
N GLY A 77 -9.41 -13.90 2.46
CA GLY A 77 -9.08 -15.32 2.30
C GLY A 77 -7.82 -15.71 3.07
N ASN A 78 -7.07 -16.66 2.55
CA ASN A 78 -5.80 -17.13 3.12
C ASN A 78 -4.61 -16.22 2.74
N TRP A 79 -4.89 -14.95 2.60
CA TRP A 79 -4.00 -13.96 2.02
C TRP A 79 -2.66 -13.80 2.75
N VAL A 80 -2.61 -13.92 4.08
CA VAL A 80 -1.36 -13.72 4.84
C VAL A 80 -0.30 -14.74 4.43
N GLU A 81 -0.69 -16.01 4.27
CA GLU A 81 0.21 -17.05 3.80
C GLU A 81 0.63 -16.81 2.34
N TRP A 82 -0.33 -16.42 1.49
CA TRP A 82 -0.08 -16.16 0.08
C TRP A 82 0.88 -14.97 -0.10
N VAL A 83 0.62 -13.82 0.55
CA VAL A 83 1.52 -12.66 0.45
C VAL A 83 2.87 -12.91 1.11
N SER A 84 2.95 -13.80 2.10
CA SER A 84 4.23 -14.20 2.68
C SER A 84 5.12 -14.91 1.65
N LYS A 85 4.55 -15.83 0.88
CA LYS A 85 5.26 -16.50 -0.23
C LYS A 85 5.68 -15.49 -1.31
N PHE A 86 4.79 -14.56 -1.65
CA PHE A 86 5.06 -13.49 -2.59
C PHE A 86 6.24 -12.61 -2.14
N VAL A 87 6.23 -12.14 -0.91
CA VAL A 87 7.29 -11.29 -0.37
C VAL A 87 8.62 -12.05 -0.30
N ASP A 88 8.62 -13.29 0.19
CA ASP A 88 9.84 -14.11 0.28
C ASP A 88 10.45 -14.33 -1.12
N TYR A 89 9.64 -14.64 -2.12
CA TYR A 89 10.11 -14.77 -3.51
C TYR A 89 10.77 -13.48 -4.02
N TRP A 90 10.08 -12.35 -3.92
CA TRP A 90 10.60 -11.11 -4.47
C TRP A 90 11.81 -10.57 -3.73
N LYS A 91 11.91 -10.74 -2.43
CA LYS A 91 13.12 -10.41 -1.65
C LYS A 91 14.35 -11.15 -2.15
N GLU A 92 14.17 -12.38 -2.62
CA GLU A 92 15.26 -13.21 -3.13
C GLU A 92 15.60 -12.88 -4.58
N HIS A 93 14.61 -12.60 -5.41
CA HIS A 93 14.76 -12.47 -6.86
C HIS A 93 15.00 -11.04 -7.35
N ASP A 94 14.61 -10.03 -6.57
CA ASP A 94 14.85 -8.63 -6.91
C ASP A 94 15.16 -7.77 -5.68
N THR A 95 16.43 -7.54 -5.45
CA THR A 95 16.93 -6.76 -4.31
C THR A 95 17.00 -5.24 -4.56
N ARG A 96 16.54 -4.77 -5.71
CA ARG A 96 16.56 -3.33 -6.06
C ARG A 96 15.51 -2.51 -5.32
N ARG A 97 14.53 -3.17 -4.74
CA ARG A 97 13.42 -2.55 -4.02
C ARG A 97 13.04 -3.31 -2.77
N VAL A 98 12.13 -2.74 -2.00
CA VAL A 98 11.56 -3.40 -0.82
C VAL A 98 10.10 -3.81 -1.07
N TYR A 99 9.71 -4.91 -0.46
CA TYR A 99 8.41 -5.54 -0.67
C TYR A 99 7.59 -5.61 0.60
N THR A 100 6.31 -5.28 0.47
CA THR A 100 5.29 -5.59 1.47
C THR A 100 4.22 -6.47 0.83
N GLY A 101 3.49 -7.23 1.65
CA GLY A 101 2.43 -8.09 1.12
C GLY A 101 1.30 -7.25 0.53
N ALA A 102 0.63 -6.49 1.36
CA ALA A 102 -0.47 -5.62 0.93
C ALA A 102 -0.56 -4.38 1.81
N SER A 103 -1.11 -3.31 1.25
CA SER A 103 -1.52 -2.14 2.02
C SER A 103 -2.86 -2.41 2.68
N VAL A 104 -3.00 -2.19 3.99
CA VAL A 104 -4.15 -2.69 4.73
C VAL A 104 -4.72 -1.68 5.73
N GLY A 105 -5.99 -1.86 6.06
CA GLY A 105 -6.64 -1.16 7.16
C GLY A 105 -6.21 -1.66 8.54
N GLY A 106 -6.55 -0.92 9.58
CA GLY A 106 -6.18 -1.24 10.95
C GLY A 106 -6.64 -2.61 11.45
N GLY A 107 -7.79 -3.10 10.96
CA GLY A 107 -8.36 -4.38 11.35
C GLY A 107 -7.79 -5.62 10.65
N TRP A 108 -6.92 -5.43 9.65
CA TRP A 108 -6.29 -6.55 8.95
C TRP A 108 -5.19 -7.21 9.76
N GLN A 109 -4.98 -8.49 9.49
CA GLN A 109 -3.90 -9.27 10.12
C GLN A 109 -2.52 -8.66 9.84
N TRP A 110 -1.57 -8.97 10.70
CA TRP A 110 -0.18 -8.60 10.53
C TRP A 110 0.50 -9.46 9.46
N GLN A 111 1.44 -8.87 8.73
CA GLN A 111 2.17 -9.50 7.65
C GLN A 111 3.64 -9.70 8.04
N PRO A 112 4.00 -10.83 8.62
CA PRO A 112 5.30 -11.00 9.30
C PRO A 112 6.51 -10.97 8.35
N LYS A 113 6.31 -11.24 7.07
CA LYS A 113 7.38 -11.30 6.07
C LYS A 113 7.69 -9.98 5.39
N SER A 114 6.80 -9.00 5.51
CA SER A 114 6.95 -7.69 4.88
C SER A 114 8.22 -6.97 5.34
N GLN A 115 8.94 -6.36 4.40
CA GLN A 115 10.15 -5.56 4.68
C GLN A 115 9.80 -4.16 5.17
N TYR A 116 8.58 -3.72 4.95
CA TYR A 116 7.96 -2.52 5.53
C TYR A 116 6.46 -2.76 5.63
N HIS A 117 5.80 -2.02 6.49
CA HIS A 117 4.36 -2.18 6.71
C HIS A 117 3.61 -0.95 6.23
N VAL A 118 2.55 -1.15 5.45
CA VAL A 118 1.62 -0.10 5.03
C VAL A 118 0.27 -0.39 5.67
N LYS A 119 -0.07 0.39 6.69
CA LYS A 119 -1.27 0.13 7.49
C LYS A 119 -1.93 1.44 7.91
N ALA A 120 -3.24 1.52 7.79
CA ALA A 120 -3.98 2.72 8.18
C ALA A 120 -3.92 2.90 9.70
N GLY A 121 -3.36 4.01 10.14
CA GLY A 121 -3.26 4.37 11.56
C GLY A 121 -3.91 5.71 11.92
N ALA A 122 -3.81 6.70 11.04
CA ALA A 122 -4.28 8.07 11.28
C ALA A 122 -5.24 8.53 10.19
N ARG A 123 -6.35 7.80 9.99
CA ARG A 123 -7.30 8.08 8.89
C ARG A 123 -8.11 9.35 9.10
N GLY A 124 -8.32 9.79 10.34
CA GLY A 124 -9.19 10.92 10.66
C GLY A 124 -10.69 10.61 10.53
N LEU A 125 -11.07 9.38 10.18
CA LEU A 125 -12.45 8.94 10.02
C LEU A 125 -12.97 8.32 11.31
N GLU A 126 -13.22 9.12 12.30
CA GLU A 126 -14.03 8.68 13.43
C GLU A 126 -15.42 9.30 13.31
N TRP A 127 -16.33 8.55 12.78
CA TRP A 127 -17.73 8.94 12.54
C TRP A 127 -18.47 9.40 13.80
N ALA A 128 -17.98 9.01 14.97
CA ALA A 128 -18.57 9.36 16.25
C ALA A 128 -17.95 10.59 16.92
N ARG A 129 -16.86 11.14 16.38
CA ARG A 129 -16.20 12.30 16.96
C ARG A 129 -16.58 13.58 16.20
N GLN A 130 -16.89 14.62 16.96
CA GLN A 130 -17.25 15.92 16.41
C GLN A 130 -16.05 16.69 15.81
N GLN A 131 -14.84 16.23 16.10
CA GLN A 131 -13.62 16.81 15.56
C GLN A 131 -12.79 15.73 14.87
N PRO A 132 -12.25 16.02 13.68
CA PRO A 132 -11.31 15.12 13.03
C PRO A 132 -10.07 14.96 13.92
N ASN A 133 -9.55 13.76 13.98
CA ASN A 133 -8.25 13.54 14.61
C ASN A 133 -7.22 14.37 13.85
N SER A 134 -6.31 14.99 14.59
CA SER A 134 -5.16 15.65 14.00
C SER A 134 -4.37 14.66 13.13
N MET A 135 -3.79 15.14 12.04
CA MET A 135 -2.83 14.35 11.27
C MET A 135 -1.63 13.92 12.10
N ASP A 136 -1.40 14.62 13.20
CA ASP A 136 -0.32 14.33 14.16
C ASP A 136 -0.75 13.34 15.24
N ASP A 137 -2.01 12.88 15.23
CA ASP A 137 -2.49 11.90 16.18
C ASP A 137 -2.00 10.49 15.81
N PHE A 138 -0.71 10.28 15.98
CA PHE A 138 -0.11 8.96 16.08
C PHE A 138 -0.27 8.36 17.47
N SER A 139 -1.29 8.77 18.21
CA SER A 139 -1.57 8.25 19.55
C SER A 139 -1.82 6.76 19.57
N ASP A 140 -2.31 6.20 18.45
CA ASP A 140 -2.34 4.77 18.25
C ASP A 140 -1.01 4.25 17.69
N ASN A 141 -0.04 4.14 18.57
CA ASN A 141 1.29 3.61 18.23
C ASN A 141 1.35 2.07 18.18
N ARG A 142 0.21 1.37 18.31
CA ARG A 142 0.15 -0.11 18.33
C ARG A 142 0.86 -0.72 17.14
N PHE A 143 0.65 -0.17 15.96
CA PHE A 143 1.25 -0.71 14.74
C PHE A 143 2.73 -0.38 14.64
N ILE A 144 3.16 0.77 15.15
CA ILE A 144 4.57 1.14 15.22
C ILE A 144 5.29 0.20 16.18
N LEU A 145 4.71 -0.04 17.35
CA LEU A 145 5.27 -0.99 18.33
C LEU A 145 5.30 -2.42 17.79
N GLN A 146 4.26 -2.84 17.07
CA GLN A 146 4.19 -4.16 16.44
C GLN A 146 5.22 -4.31 15.31
N ALA A 147 5.49 -3.26 14.57
CA ALA A 147 6.51 -3.24 13.51
C ALA A 147 7.93 -3.38 14.09
N GLY A 148 8.16 -2.94 15.31
CA GLY A 148 9.48 -2.96 15.96
C GLY A 148 10.48 -2.13 15.17
N THR A 149 11.50 -2.77 14.60
CA THR A 149 12.51 -2.11 13.76
C THR A 149 12.15 -2.05 12.28
N THR A 150 11.06 -2.70 11.87
CA THR A 150 10.59 -2.68 10.48
C THR A 150 9.92 -1.34 10.17
N PRO A 151 10.25 -0.67 9.05
CA PRO A 151 9.61 0.59 8.69
C PRO A 151 8.09 0.49 8.61
N TYR A 152 7.41 1.50 9.11
CA TYR A 152 5.97 1.63 9.08
C TYR A 152 5.54 2.85 8.29
N VAL A 153 4.62 2.66 7.36
CA VAL A 153 4.03 3.70 6.54
C VAL A 153 2.54 3.80 6.85
N SER A 154 2.08 4.92 7.35
CA SER A 154 0.66 5.22 7.45
C SER A 154 0.13 5.64 6.10
N HIS A 155 -0.99 5.07 5.67
CA HIS A 155 -1.66 5.43 4.43
C HIS A 155 -3.09 5.89 4.67
N GLU A 156 -3.68 6.49 3.65
CA GLU A 156 -5.04 7.05 3.69
C GLU A 156 -5.22 8.03 4.85
N THR A 157 -4.19 8.81 5.12
CA THR A 157 -4.16 9.82 6.17
C THR A 157 -5.05 10.99 5.80
N GLY A 158 -5.79 11.54 6.76
CA GLY A 158 -6.58 12.75 6.53
C GLY A 158 -7.84 12.53 5.68
N GLN A 159 -8.43 11.37 5.70
CA GLN A 159 -9.72 11.08 5.04
C GLN A 159 -10.89 11.76 5.74
N TRP A 160 -10.83 13.06 5.91
CA TRP A 160 -11.93 13.82 6.51
C TRP A 160 -13.05 14.08 5.50
N CYS A 161 -14.24 13.64 5.82
CA CYS A 161 -15.45 13.96 5.08
C CYS A 161 -15.96 15.33 5.53
N GLY A 162 -15.35 16.39 5.02
CA GLY A 162 -15.85 17.74 5.21
C GLY A 162 -16.68 18.18 3.99
N PHE A 163 -17.85 18.78 4.21
CA PHE A 163 -18.52 19.48 3.14
C PHE A 163 -17.67 20.69 2.75
N PRO A 164 -17.23 20.81 1.47
CA PRO A 164 -16.51 21.98 1.05
C PRO A 164 -17.40 23.21 1.24
N HIS A 165 -16.88 24.21 1.94
CA HIS A 165 -17.57 25.49 2.07
C HIS A 165 -17.50 26.19 0.70
N PHE A 166 -18.55 26.07 -0.09
CA PHE A 166 -18.56 26.55 -1.49
C PHE A 166 -18.25 28.04 -1.64
N ASN A 167 -18.48 28.83 -0.61
CA ASN A 167 -18.16 30.25 -0.61
C ASN A 167 -16.64 30.54 -0.54
N GLU A 168 -15.83 29.61 -0.04
CA GLU A 168 -14.38 29.74 0.01
C GLU A 168 -13.72 29.44 -1.33
N ARG A 169 -14.41 28.72 -2.22
CA ARG A 169 -13.92 28.40 -3.56
C ARG A 169 -14.12 29.54 -4.59
N ARG A 170 -14.79 30.62 -4.18
CA ARG A 170 -15.05 31.79 -5.05
C ARG A 170 -14.09 32.95 -4.83
N LYS A 171 -13.10 32.79 -3.99
CA LYS A 171 -11.97 33.70 -3.80
C LYS A 171 -10.74 33.12 -4.49
#